data_b523be783e5c84e2054a5105beb72e0f
#
_entry.id   b523be783e5c84e2054a5105beb72e0f
#
_cell.length_a   1.000
_cell.length_b   1.000
_cell.length_c   1.000
_cell.angle_alpha   90.00
_cell.angle_beta   90.00
_cell.angle_gamma   90.00
#
_symmetry.space_group_name_H-M   'P 1'
#
loop_
_entity.id
_entity.type
_entity.pdbx_description
1 polymer ?
#
loop_
_entity_poly.entity_id
_entity_poly.type
_entity_poly.pdbx_seq_one_letter_code
_entity_poly.pdbx_strand_id
1 'polypeptide(L)'
;MKQMTLEEISKAAASGAFRKIPVSREIYSDIRTPVETLKVLQGVSSHCYMLESVEDKKQWGRYTFLGYDPSLELTCVNGNLTITADAAEMKKVEDIPESRKEQLPTGQIRLTAKTAHPGAVIKTLIEKNKSPKIATLPTFTGGLVGYFSYDYIKYSEPKLNLSDAEQQDFRDMDLMLFDKVICVTSIGFRNKNAEPSNTLKERTA
;
A
#
# COMPACT_ATOMS: atom_id res chain seq x y z
N MET A 1 -16.70 12.96 -8.93
CA MET A 1 -15.28 13.27 -9.23
C MET A 1 -15.04 13.21 -10.73
N LYS A 2 -14.18 14.11 -11.29
CA LYS A 2 -13.79 14.01 -12.70
C LYS A 2 -12.82 12.83 -12.83
N GLN A 3 -13.24 11.78 -13.51
CA GLN A 3 -12.35 10.67 -13.85
C GLN A 3 -11.30 11.16 -14.85
N MET A 4 -10.10 10.59 -14.79
CA MET A 4 -9.09 10.83 -15.82
C MET A 4 -9.62 10.36 -17.17
N THR A 5 -9.45 11.18 -18.18
CA THR A 5 -9.77 10.80 -19.56
C THR A 5 -8.73 9.80 -20.09
N LEU A 6 -9.11 9.03 -21.11
CA LEU A 6 -8.18 8.11 -21.77
C LEU A 6 -6.94 8.82 -22.31
N GLU A 7 -7.09 10.07 -22.77
CA GLU A 7 -5.97 10.90 -23.25
C GLU A 7 -5.01 11.29 -22.12
N GLU A 8 -5.53 11.67 -20.95
CA GLU A 8 -4.70 11.99 -19.77
C GLU A 8 -3.92 10.75 -19.29
N ILE A 9 -4.56 9.57 -19.29
CA ILE A 9 -3.93 8.29 -18.97
C ILE A 9 -2.83 7.97 -19.99
N SER A 10 -3.13 8.08 -21.29
CA SER A 10 -2.18 7.81 -22.37
C SER A 10 -0.98 8.75 -22.32
N LYS A 11 -1.20 10.05 -22.03
CA LYS A 11 -0.13 11.03 -21.88
C LYS A 11 0.75 10.74 -20.68
N ALA A 12 0.17 10.36 -19.54
CA ALA A 12 0.92 9.96 -18.35
C ALA A 12 1.75 8.69 -18.62
N ALA A 13 1.20 7.70 -19.32
CA ALA A 13 1.89 6.49 -19.73
C ALA A 13 3.05 6.78 -20.70
N ALA A 14 2.82 7.64 -21.69
CA ALA A 14 3.82 8.01 -22.70
C ALA A 14 5.01 8.79 -22.11
N SER A 15 4.85 9.44 -20.95
CA SER A 15 5.93 10.18 -20.28
C SER A 15 7.09 9.27 -19.83
N GLY A 16 6.85 7.97 -19.66
CA GLY A 16 7.83 7.02 -19.12
C GLY A 16 8.24 7.25 -17.65
N ALA A 17 7.74 8.34 -17.02
CA ALA A 17 8.08 8.72 -15.65
C ALA A 17 7.38 7.85 -14.59
N PHE A 18 6.27 7.22 -14.97
CA PHE A 18 5.42 6.43 -14.08
C PHE A 18 5.28 5.00 -14.59
N ARG A 19 5.17 4.07 -13.66
CA ARG A 19 5.03 2.64 -13.96
C ARG A 19 3.63 2.11 -13.66
N LYS A 20 2.91 2.76 -12.76
CA LYS A 20 1.51 2.47 -12.43
C LYS A 20 0.70 3.77 -12.54
N ILE A 21 -0.48 3.69 -13.10
CA ILE A 21 -1.41 4.82 -13.19
C ILE A 21 -2.66 4.43 -12.42
N PRO A 22 -3.00 5.15 -11.33
CA PRO A 22 -4.19 4.84 -10.55
C PRO A 22 -5.45 5.17 -11.35
N VAL A 23 -6.37 4.21 -11.40
CA VAL A 23 -7.70 4.35 -11.97
C VAL A 23 -8.71 4.22 -10.85
N SER A 24 -9.70 5.08 -10.79
CA SER A 24 -10.69 5.08 -9.71
C SER A 24 -12.12 4.98 -10.24
N ARG A 25 -12.97 4.36 -9.44
CA ARG A 25 -14.42 4.38 -9.59
C ARG A 25 -15.04 4.81 -8.28
N GLU A 26 -15.97 5.73 -8.33
CA GLU A 26 -16.73 6.19 -7.18
C GLU A 26 -18.06 5.44 -7.11
N ILE A 27 -18.39 4.98 -5.92
CA ILE A 27 -19.67 4.34 -5.61
C ILE A 27 -20.24 4.91 -4.31
N TYR A 28 -21.53 4.89 -4.13
CA TYR A 28 -22.15 5.24 -2.85
C TYR A 28 -21.91 4.15 -1.82
N SER A 29 -21.58 4.54 -0.58
CA SER A 29 -21.32 3.62 0.53
C SER A 29 -22.36 3.75 1.64
N ASP A 30 -23.63 3.86 1.26
CA ASP A 30 -24.76 4.02 2.16
C ASP A 30 -25.23 2.72 2.84
N ILE A 31 -24.68 1.57 2.40
CA ILE A 31 -25.13 0.25 2.85
C ILE A 31 -24.13 -0.41 3.83
N ARG A 32 -22.84 -0.05 3.78
CA ARG A 32 -21.78 -0.75 4.55
C ARG A 32 -20.81 0.19 5.22
N THR A 33 -20.48 -0.14 6.46
CA THR A 33 -19.39 0.51 7.19
C THR A 33 -18.01 0.01 6.70
N PRO A 34 -16.92 0.76 6.97
CA PRO A 34 -15.56 0.27 6.69
C PRO A 34 -15.25 -1.08 7.33
N VAL A 35 -15.71 -1.30 8.57
CA VAL A 35 -15.49 -2.57 9.29
C VAL A 35 -16.22 -3.74 8.61
N GLU A 36 -17.47 -3.54 8.17
CA GLU A 36 -18.19 -4.57 7.41
C GLU A 36 -17.53 -4.84 6.06
N THR A 37 -17.03 -3.81 5.40
CA THR A 37 -16.26 -3.95 4.16
C THR A 37 -15.01 -4.78 4.40
N LEU A 38 -14.25 -4.52 5.49
CA LEU A 38 -13.08 -5.31 5.85
C LEU A 38 -13.43 -6.79 6.04
N LYS A 39 -14.54 -7.11 6.74
CA LYS A 39 -14.99 -8.51 6.91
C LYS A 39 -15.27 -9.20 5.57
N VAL A 40 -15.83 -8.49 4.60
CA VAL A 40 -16.02 -9.02 3.24
C VAL A 40 -14.69 -9.29 2.56
N LEU A 41 -13.74 -8.35 2.66
CA LEU A 41 -12.40 -8.51 2.07
C LEU A 41 -11.64 -9.68 2.68
N GLN A 42 -11.78 -9.95 3.97
CA GLN A 42 -11.19 -11.11 4.64
C GLN A 42 -11.74 -12.45 4.10
N GLY A 43 -12.95 -12.45 3.52
CA GLY A 43 -13.49 -13.63 2.86
C GLY A 43 -12.91 -13.90 1.47
N VAL A 44 -12.24 -12.94 0.85
CA VAL A 44 -11.70 -13.04 -0.52
C VAL A 44 -10.18 -12.88 -0.60
N SER A 45 -9.54 -12.48 0.48
CA SER A 45 -8.09 -12.29 0.55
C SER A 45 -7.53 -12.72 1.89
N SER A 46 -6.43 -13.45 1.89
CA SER A 46 -5.69 -13.84 3.11
C SER A 46 -5.03 -12.65 3.81
N HIS A 47 -4.76 -11.58 3.06
CA HIS A 47 -4.13 -10.37 3.57
C HIS A 47 -4.96 -9.13 3.25
N CYS A 48 -5.39 -8.45 4.29
CA CYS A 48 -6.15 -7.20 4.22
C CYS A 48 -5.63 -6.22 5.26
N TYR A 49 -5.80 -4.94 5.00
CA TYR A 49 -5.56 -3.91 6.01
C TYR A 49 -6.70 -2.90 6.05
N MET A 50 -6.81 -2.20 7.17
CA MET A 50 -7.61 -1.00 7.33
C MET A 50 -6.77 0.05 8.05
N LEU A 51 -6.64 1.22 7.45
CA LEU A 51 -6.00 2.40 8.04
C LEU A 51 -7.08 3.45 8.26
N GLU A 52 -7.32 3.76 9.52
CA GLU A 52 -8.30 4.75 9.93
C GLU A 52 -7.60 5.88 10.68
N SER A 53 -7.89 7.13 10.31
CA SER A 53 -7.38 8.28 11.04
C SER A 53 -8.40 8.72 12.08
N VAL A 54 -7.96 8.80 13.34
CA VAL A 54 -8.76 9.26 14.48
C VAL A 54 -8.57 10.77 14.73
N GLU A 55 -7.63 11.42 14.02
CA GLU A 55 -7.37 12.85 14.27
C GLU A 55 -8.40 13.78 13.59
N ASP A 56 -8.97 14.66 14.40
CA ASP A 56 -9.92 15.75 14.03
C ASP A 56 -9.32 16.83 13.09
N LYS A 57 -8.08 16.69 12.66
CA LYS A 57 -7.44 17.66 11.76
C LYS A 57 -8.04 17.56 10.36
N LYS A 58 -8.66 18.64 9.94
CA LYS A 58 -9.47 18.85 8.72
C LYS A 58 -8.93 18.30 7.40
N GLN A 59 -7.72 17.77 7.34
CA GLN A 59 -7.10 17.28 6.11
C GLN A 59 -6.89 15.74 6.06
N TRP A 60 -6.64 15.09 7.19
CA TRP A 60 -6.30 13.65 7.22
C TRP A 60 -7.40 12.77 7.82
N GLY A 61 -8.21 13.27 8.75
CA GLY A 61 -9.32 12.54 9.39
C GLY A 61 -10.52 12.22 8.49
N ARG A 62 -10.35 12.34 7.17
CA ARG A 62 -11.46 12.20 6.20
C ARG A 62 -11.60 10.81 5.63
N TYR A 63 -10.58 10.00 5.73
CA TYR A 63 -10.49 8.78 4.93
C TYR A 63 -10.20 7.57 5.80
N THR A 64 -10.93 6.48 5.51
CA THR A 64 -10.54 5.14 5.90
C THR A 64 -10.09 4.42 4.64
N PHE A 65 -8.86 3.91 4.67
CA PHE A 65 -8.29 3.14 3.57
C PHE A 65 -8.32 1.66 3.89
N LEU A 66 -8.81 0.86 2.96
CA LEU A 66 -8.75 -0.59 3.03
C LEU A 66 -8.01 -1.11 1.80
N GLY A 67 -7.15 -2.12 2.01
CA GLY A 67 -6.50 -2.83 0.93
C GLY A 67 -6.65 -4.33 1.09
N TYR A 68 -6.54 -5.04 -0.01
CA TYR A 68 -6.67 -6.49 -0.06
C TYR A 68 -5.87 -7.04 -1.23
N ASP A 69 -5.59 -8.35 -1.19
CA ASP A 69 -4.95 -9.10 -2.26
C ASP A 69 -3.65 -8.41 -2.75
N PRO A 70 -2.60 -8.37 -1.89
CA PRO A 70 -1.35 -7.74 -2.23
C PRO A 70 -0.69 -8.42 -3.42
N SER A 71 -0.09 -7.63 -4.30
CA SER A 71 0.60 -8.12 -5.49
C SER A 71 2.02 -8.65 -5.20
N LEU A 72 2.57 -8.30 -4.03
CA LEU A 72 3.90 -8.72 -3.59
C LEU A 72 3.96 -8.70 -2.05
N GLU A 73 4.61 -9.70 -1.48
CA GLU A 73 4.97 -9.78 -0.06
C GLU A 73 6.49 -9.74 0.09
N LEU A 74 6.98 -8.95 1.04
CA LEU A 74 8.40 -8.73 1.31
C LEU A 74 8.65 -8.87 2.80
N THR A 75 9.43 -9.87 3.21
CA THR A 75 9.79 -10.09 4.61
C THR A 75 11.29 -10.17 4.78
N CYS A 76 11.77 -9.81 5.97
CA CYS A 76 13.18 -9.94 6.32
C CYS A 76 13.34 -10.40 7.76
N VAL A 77 14.24 -11.34 8.00
CA VAL A 77 14.65 -11.81 9.33
C VAL A 77 16.16 -11.98 9.31
N ASN A 78 16.87 -11.23 10.12
CA ASN A 78 18.34 -11.29 10.25
C ASN A 78 19.06 -11.27 8.89
N GLY A 79 18.62 -10.34 7.99
CA GLY A 79 19.18 -10.20 6.66
C GLY A 79 18.73 -11.25 5.64
N ASN A 80 17.98 -12.27 6.06
CA ASN A 80 17.36 -13.23 5.14
C ASN A 80 16.07 -12.59 4.59
N LEU A 81 16.15 -12.12 3.35
CA LEU A 81 15.07 -11.50 2.63
C LEU A 81 14.26 -12.54 1.88
N THR A 82 12.95 -12.45 1.95
CA THR A 82 12.02 -13.27 1.16
C THR A 82 11.04 -12.37 0.45
N ILE A 83 10.91 -12.55 -0.87
CA ILE A 83 9.94 -11.85 -1.71
C ILE A 83 9.05 -12.90 -2.36
N THR A 84 7.74 -12.76 -2.21
CA THR A 84 6.75 -13.63 -2.86
C THR A 84 5.84 -12.77 -3.74
N ALA A 85 5.73 -13.10 -5.02
CA ALA A 85 4.91 -12.35 -5.98
C ALA A 85 4.52 -13.25 -7.16
N ASP A 86 3.59 -12.76 -7.98
CA ASP A 86 3.35 -13.36 -9.29
C ASP A 86 4.53 -13.12 -10.26
N ALA A 87 4.52 -13.79 -11.41
CA ALA A 87 5.59 -13.68 -12.40
C ALA A 87 5.74 -12.26 -12.99
N ALA A 88 4.66 -11.47 -13.02
CA ALA A 88 4.68 -10.12 -13.58
C ALA A 88 5.32 -9.13 -12.61
N GLU A 89 4.97 -9.18 -11.32
CA GLU A 89 5.59 -8.36 -10.29
C GLU A 89 7.03 -8.80 -10.00
N MET A 90 7.32 -10.12 -10.01
CA MET A 90 8.67 -10.64 -9.80
C MET A 90 9.67 -10.16 -10.87
N LYS A 91 9.25 -9.90 -12.10
CA LYS A 91 10.10 -9.30 -13.14
C LYS A 91 10.54 -7.88 -12.84
N LYS A 92 9.83 -7.18 -11.96
CA LYS A 92 10.18 -5.82 -11.52
C LYS A 92 11.19 -5.84 -10.35
N VAL A 93 11.34 -6.99 -9.70
CA VAL A 93 12.36 -7.17 -8.66
C VAL A 93 13.71 -7.29 -9.35
N GLU A 94 14.68 -6.44 -8.98
CA GLU A 94 16.04 -6.51 -9.49
C GLU A 94 16.71 -7.82 -9.08
N ASP A 95 17.68 -8.25 -9.88
CA ASP A 95 18.49 -9.42 -9.51
C ASP A 95 19.32 -9.06 -8.28
N ILE A 96 18.97 -9.69 -7.16
CA ILE A 96 19.73 -9.58 -5.92
C ILE A 96 20.83 -10.64 -5.99
N PRO A 97 22.12 -10.27 -5.77
CA PRO A 97 23.20 -11.24 -5.77
C PRO A 97 22.89 -12.44 -4.86
N GLU A 98 23.29 -13.62 -5.31
CA GLU A 98 23.10 -14.89 -4.61
C GLU A 98 21.64 -15.24 -4.29
N SER A 99 20.67 -14.61 -4.97
CA SER A 99 19.26 -14.94 -4.79
C SER A 99 18.90 -16.31 -5.39
N ARG A 100 17.96 -16.98 -4.74
CA ARG A 100 17.35 -18.22 -5.22
C ARG A 100 15.88 -17.97 -5.52
N LYS A 101 15.43 -18.42 -6.69
CA LYS A 101 14.01 -18.33 -7.09
C LYS A 101 13.43 -19.75 -7.14
N GLU A 102 12.26 -19.92 -6.55
CA GLU A 102 11.48 -21.16 -6.61
C GLU A 102 10.04 -20.86 -7.00
N GLN A 103 9.43 -21.73 -7.75
CA GLN A 103 8.01 -21.61 -8.09
C GLN A 103 7.18 -22.35 -7.04
N LEU A 104 6.20 -21.66 -6.48
CA LEU A 104 5.28 -22.21 -5.48
C LEU A 104 4.13 -22.97 -6.16
N PRO A 105 3.48 -23.91 -5.45
CA PRO A 105 2.29 -24.60 -5.95
C PRO A 105 1.13 -23.66 -6.28
N THR A 106 1.10 -22.48 -5.69
CA THR A 106 0.12 -21.41 -5.97
C THR A 106 0.33 -20.72 -7.31
N GLY A 107 1.43 -21.01 -8.02
CA GLY A 107 1.84 -20.32 -9.25
C GLY A 107 2.66 -19.06 -9.02
N GLN A 108 2.79 -18.61 -7.77
CA GLN A 108 3.67 -17.51 -7.39
C GLN A 108 5.14 -17.93 -7.40
N ILE A 109 6.02 -16.93 -7.46
CA ILE A 109 7.47 -17.11 -7.35
C ILE A 109 7.91 -16.58 -6.00
N ARG A 110 8.72 -17.38 -5.29
CA ARG A 110 9.43 -16.98 -4.09
C ARG A 110 10.89 -16.74 -4.44
N LEU A 111 11.41 -15.56 -4.08
CA LEU A 111 12.81 -15.21 -4.14
C LEU A 111 13.33 -15.12 -2.71
N THR A 112 14.45 -15.81 -2.43
CA THR A 112 15.17 -15.70 -1.16
C THR A 112 16.59 -15.20 -1.42
N ALA A 113 17.06 -14.28 -0.59
CA ALA A 113 18.41 -13.72 -0.68
C ALA A 113 18.91 -13.30 0.69
N LYS A 114 20.23 -13.22 0.86
CA LYS A 114 20.84 -12.61 2.03
C LYS A 114 21.29 -11.20 1.71
N THR A 115 20.92 -10.22 2.53
CA THR A 115 21.28 -8.82 2.31
C THR A 115 21.56 -8.09 3.63
N ALA A 116 22.59 -7.25 3.64
CA ALA A 116 22.85 -6.31 4.73
C ALA A 116 22.04 -5.00 4.58
N HIS A 117 21.40 -4.78 3.42
CA HIS A 117 20.74 -3.52 3.09
C HIS A 117 19.31 -3.76 2.54
N PRO A 118 18.38 -4.29 3.34
CA PRO A 118 17.00 -4.52 2.88
C PRO A 118 16.29 -3.24 2.43
N GLY A 119 16.66 -2.08 2.98
CA GLY A 119 16.15 -0.77 2.57
C GLY A 119 16.43 -0.42 1.11
N ALA A 120 17.52 -0.90 0.52
CA ALA A 120 17.85 -0.70 -0.89
C ALA A 120 16.82 -1.42 -1.79
N VAL A 121 16.43 -2.63 -1.42
CA VAL A 121 15.40 -3.39 -2.13
C VAL A 121 14.04 -2.69 -2.07
N ILE A 122 13.67 -2.17 -0.89
CA ILE A 122 12.44 -1.38 -0.71
C ILE A 122 12.46 -0.15 -1.62
N LYS A 123 13.57 0.59 -1.65
CA LYS A 123 13.71 1.77 -2.51
C LYS A 123 13.50 1.44 -3.98
N THR A 124 14.13 0.37 -4.46
CA THR A 124 13.95 -0.11 -5.84
C THR A 124 12.50 -0.48 -6.13
N LEU A 125 11.83 -1.19 -5.22
CA LEU A 125 10.42 -1.54 -5.38
C LEU A 125 9.51 -0.30 -5.47
N ILE A 126 9.77 0.72 -4.65
CA ILE A 126 9.03 1.98 -4.68
C ILE A 126 9.24 2.70 -6.03
N GLU A 127 10.47 2.78 -6.51
CA GLU A 127 10.80 3.41 -7.79
C GLU A 127 10.14 2.68 -8.98
N LYS A 128 10.14 1.36 -8.97
CA LYS A 128 9.51 0.51 -10.00
C LYS A 128 7.97 0.56 -9.98
N ASN A 129 7.38 1.01 -8.87
CA ASN A 129 5.93 1.14 -8.72
C ASN A 129 5.46 2.61 -8.64
N LYS A 130 6.33 3.55 -9.01
CA LYS A 130 6.02 4.98 -8.97
C LYS A 130 4.78 5.32 -9.80
N SER A 131 3.85 6.08 -9.20
CA SER A 131 2.61 6.53 -9.81
C SER A 131 2.47 8.06 -9.75
N PRO A 132 1.72 8.71 -10.65
CA PRO A 132 1.46 10.14 -10.61
C PRO A 132 0.55 10.51 -9.44
N LYS A 133 0.78 11.69 -8.86
CA LYS A 133 -0.19 12.31 -7.95
C LYS A 133 -1.31 12.94 -8.75
N ILE A 134 -2.53 12.48 -8.55
CA ILE A 134 -3.72 12.97 -9.23
C ILE A 134 -4.53 13.76 -8.20
N ALA A 135 -4.75 15.06 -8.47
CA ALA A 135 -5.40 15.98 -7.53
C ALA A 135 -6.83 15.58 -7.12
N THR A 136 -7.51 14.81 -7.96
CA THR A 136 -8.88 14.32 -7.70
C THR A 136 -8.92 13.03 -6.90
N LEU A 137 -7.80 12.36 -6.70
CA LEU A 137 -7.72 11.14 -5.90
C LEU A 137 -7.29 11.44 -4.46
N PRO A 138 -7.61 10.55 -3.53
CA PRO A 138 -7.03 10.57 -2.20
C PRO A 138 -5.50 10.55 -2.24
N THR A 139 -4.88 11.01 -1.16
CA THR A 139 -3.40 11.09 -1.06
C THR A 139 -2.72 9.73 -1.08
N PHE A 140 -3.42 8.70 -0.62
CA PHE A 140 -2.95 7.32 -0.66
C PHE A 140 -3.74 6.52 -1.71
N THR A 141 -3.06 6.03 -2.72
CA THR A 141 -3.63 5.27 -3.85
C THR A 141 -3.06 3.86 -3.96
N GLY A 142 -2.30 3.42 -2.96
CA GLY A 142 -1.61 2.14 -2.89
C GLY A 142 -0.15 2.31 -2.51
N GLY A 143 0.54 1.19 -2.30
CA GLY A 143 1.94 1.17 -1.90
C GLY A 143 2.26 0.03 -0.94
N LEU A 144 3.43 0.11 -0.31
CA LEU A 144 3.85 -0.84 0.70
C LEU A 144 3.17 -0.53 2.03
N VAL A 145 2.48 -1.51 2.58
CA VAL A 145 1.83 -1.46 3.89
C VAL A 145 2.32 -2.63 4.73
N GLY A 146 2.63 -2.39 5.99
CA GLY A 146 3.15 -3.38 6.93
C GLY A 146 3.89 -2.72 8.08
N TYR A 147 4.91 -3.40 8.61
CA TYR A 147 5.66 -2.87 9.75
C TYR A 147 7.17 -3.09 9.61
N PHE A 148 7.90 -2.26 10.33
CA PHE A 148 9.30 -2.45 10.69
C PHE A 148 9.37 -2.71 12.19
N SER A 149 10.09 -3.75 12.60
CA SER A 149 10.35 -3.98 14.02
C SER A 149 11.34 -2.94 14.57
N TYR A 150 11.42 -2.85 15.88
CA TYR A 150 12.44 -2.01 16.52
C TYR A 150 13.86 -2.44 16.11
N ASP A 151 14.09 -3.75 15.99
CA ASP A 151 15.40 -4.33 15.65
C ASP A 151 15.83 -4.05 14.20
N TYR A 152 14.92 -3.52 13.34
CA TYR A 152 15.29 -3.08 12.00
C TYR A 152 16.37 -1.99 12.02
N ILE A 153 16.54 -1.27 13.15
CA ILE A 153 17.58 -0.27 13.33
C ILE A 153 19.00 -0.82 13.06
N LYS A 154 19.23 -2.13 13.27
CA LYS A 154 20.53 -2.78 13.00
C LYS A 154 21.01 -2.62 11.57
N TYR A 155 20.10 -2.43 10.60
CA TYR A 155 20.45 -2.19 9.19
C TYR A 155 20.85 -0.74 8.90
N SER A 156 20.42 0.19 9.75
CA SER A 156 20.75 1.62 9.62
C SER A 156 21.95 2.02 10.47
N GLU A 157 22.12 1.36 11.61
CA GLU A 157 23.17 1.66 12.61
C GLU A 157 24.04 0.42 12.89
N PRO A 158 25.00 0.07 12.02
CA PRO A 158 25.82 -1.14 12.17
C PRO A 158 26.66 -1.19 13.46
N LYS A 159 26.85 -0.03 14.13
CA LYS A 159 27.57 0.05 15.40
C LYS A 159 26.78 -0.51 16.59
N LEU A 160 25.47 -0.62 16.44
CA LEU A 160 24.62 -1.29 17.42
C LEU A 160 24.79 -2.80 17.21
N ASN A 161 25.68 -3.41 17.97
CA ASN A 161 25.80 -4.86 18.08
C ASN A 161 24.57 -5.40 18.81
N LEU A 162 23.43 -5.43 18.13
CA LEU A 162 22.25 -6.15 18.58
C LEU A 162 22.59 -7.63 18.35
N SER A 163 22.96 -8.32 19.44
CA SER A 163 23.29 -9.74 19.36
C SER A 163 22.08 -10.51 18.83
N ASP A 164 22.33 -11.43 17.89
CA ASP A 164 21.34 -12.39 17.38
C ASP A 164 20.84 -13.39 18.47
N ALA A 165 21.11 -13.09 19.76
CA ALA A 165 21.01 -14.00 20.87
C ALA A 165 19.59 -14.40 21.27
N GLU A 166 18.59 -13.73 20.80
CA GLU A 166 17.21 -14.17 20.93
C GLU A 166 16.63 -14.39 19.54
N GLN A 167 16.47 -15.65 19.15
CA GLN A 167 15.61 -16.06 18.04
C GLN A 167 14.20 -15.59 18.37
N GLN A 168 13.94 -14.33 18.09
CA GLN A 168 12.57 -13.83 18.15
C GLN A 168 11.88 -14.29 16.88
N ASP A 169 10.73 -14.95 17.02
CA ASP A 169 9.82 -15.29 15.93
C ASP A 169 9.28 -14.03 15.21
N PHE A 170 9.83 -12.85 15.53
CA PHE A 170 9.38 -11.56 15.02
C PHE A 170 10.24 -11.12 13.84
N ARG A 171 9.61 -10.82 12.72
CA ARG A 171 10.30 -10.38 11.52
C ARG A 171 10.85 -8.96 11.71
N ASP A 172 12.05 -8.69 11.21
CA ASP A 172 12.63 -7.35 11.20
C ASP A 172 11.77 -6.38 10.38
N MET A 173 11.20 -6.87 9.29
CA MET A 173 10.17 -6.18 8.53
C MET A 173 9.22 -7.18 7.87
N ASP A 174 7.99 -6.73 7.69
CA ASP A 174 6.93 -7.43 6.98
C ASP A 174 6.10 -6.41 6.22
N LEU A 175 6.26 -6.37 4.90
CA LEU A 175 5.65 -5.40 4.01
C LEU A 175 4.93 -6.09 2.88
N MET A 176 3.80 -5.55 2.48
CA MET A 176 3.00 -6.02 1.37
C MET A 176 2.70 -4.89 0.41
N LEU A 177 2.81 -5.13 -0.89
CA LEU A 177 2.49 -4.16 -1.93
C LEU A 177 1.03 -4.27 -2.31
N PHE A 178 0.25 -3.26 -1.95
CA PHE A 178 -1.17 -3.18 -2.32
C PHE A 178 -1.37 -2.18 -3.46
N ASP A 179 -2.01 -2.62 -4.52
CA ASP A 179 -2.43 -1.81 -5.65
C ASP A 179 -3.96 -1.72 -5.80
N LYS A 180 -4.69 -2.45 -4.95
CA LYS A 180 -6.15 -2.42 -4.82
C LYS A 180 -6.51 -1.76 -3.51
N VAL A 181 -7.06 -0.55 -3.59
CA VAL A 181 -7.38 0.28 -2.41
C VAL A 181 -8.82 0.75 -2.50
N ILE A 182 -9.56 0.53 -1.44
CA ILE A 182 -10.89 1.12 -1.21
C ILE A 182 -10.69 2.29 -0.25
N CYS A 183 -11.16 3.45 -0.66
CA CYS A 183 -11.13 4.65 0.16
C CYS A 183 -12.55 5.04 0.53
N VAL A 184 -12.87 4.96 1.81
CA VAL A 184 -14.17 5.39 2.36
C VAL A 184 -14.02 6.77 2.96
N THR A 185 -14.96 7.67 2.66
CA THR A 185 -15.01 9.01 3.26
C THR A 185 -16.41 9.25 3.83
N SER A 186 -16.47 9.70 5.06
CA SER A 186 -17.70 10.09 5.76
C SER A 186 -18.23 11.46 5.31
N ILE A 187 -17.42 12.22 4.57
CA ILE A 187 -17.83 13.50 4.00
C ILE A 187 -17.90 13.30 2.50
N GLY A 188 -19.11 13.29 1.94
CA GLY A 188 -19.28 13.31 0.49
C GLY A 188 -18.33 14.34 -0.12
N PHE A 189 -17.69 14.02 -1.24
CA PHE A 189 -16.75 14.91 -1.93
C PHE A 189 -17.45 16.25 -2.20
N ARG A 190 -17.33 17.20 -1.25
CA ARG A 190 -17.74 18.57 -1.51
C ARG A 190 -16.82 19.11 -2.60
N ASN A 191 -17.38 19.33 -3.76
CA ASN A 191 -16.76 20.16 -4.78
C ASN A 191 -16.21 21.41 -4.09
N LYS A 192 -14.93 21.71 -4.23
CA LYS A 192 -14.31 22.91 -3.62
C LYS A 192 -14.98 24.23 -4.03
N ASN A 193 -15.89 24.17 -5.00
CA ASN A 193 -16.66 25.29 -5.55
C ASN A 193 -18.14 25.30 -5.13
N ALA A 194 -18.60 24.39 -4.25
CA ALA A 194 -19.93 24.46 -3.69
C ALA A 194 -19.90 25.31 -2.42
N GLU A 195 -20.54 26.47 -2.45
CA GLU A 195 -20.82 27.26 -1.27
C GLU A 195 -21.54 26.43 -0.20
N PRO A 196 -21.30 26.65 1.10
CA PRO A 196 -21.98 25.92 2.15
C PRO A 196 -23.47 26.21 2.05
N SER A 197 -24.25 25.26 1.52
CA SER A 197 -25.70 25.36 1.60
C SER A 197 -26.11 25.28 3.07
N ASN A 198 -26.67 26.36 3.59
CA ASN A 198 -27.28 26.54 4.91
C ASN A 198 -28.54 25.67 5.07
N THR A 199 -28.42 24.35 5.11
CA THR A 199 -29.56 23.44 5.25
C THR A 199 -29.42 22.48 6.44
N LEU A 200 -28.84 22.95 7.54
CA LEU A 200 -28.82 22.21 8.84
C LEU A 200 -29.09 23.14 10.02
N LYS A 201 -30.02 24.11 9.86
CA LYS A 201 -30.47 24.95 10.96
C LYS A 201 -31.99 25.11 11.01
N GLU A 202 -32.72 24.03 10.84
CA GLU A 202 -34.15 24.04 11.19
C GLU A 202 -34.63 22.60 11.43
N ARG A 203 -34.34 22.11 12.63
CA ARG A 203 -35.12 21.05 13.31
C ARG A 203 -34.73 20.99 14.78
N THR A 204 -35.07 22.06 15.51
CA THR A 204 -35.34 21.99 16.94
C THR A 204 -36.25 23.18 17.27
N ALA A 205 -37.52 22.96 17.18
CA ALA A 205 -38.59 23.56 17.96
C ALA A 205 -39.73 22.54 18.02
#